data_99f819bef84ce7f7a78ff2593010546f
#
_entry.id   99f819bef84ce7f7a78ff2593010546f
#
_cell.length_a   1.000
_cell.length_b   1.000
_cell.length_c   1.000
_cell.angle_alpha   90.00
_cell.angle_beta   90.00
_cell.angle_gamma   90.00
#
_symmetry.space_group_name_H-M   'P 1'
#
loop_
_entity.id
_entity.type
_entity.pdbx_description
1 polymer ?
#
loop_
_entity_poly.entity_id
_entity_poly.type
_entity_poly.pdbx_seq_one_letter_code
_entity_poly.pdbx_strand_id
1 'polypeptide(L)'
;MSLNNLENHKSHIEKYGFAVINDVFSQKELEDINLVLQNIDTSKENFRKSEDLFVIRQFLKEVPEIKDLVFNENIRKVVKEIFGEKYFVVKSIYFDKPETSNWYVAYHQDLTISVDKKLELANFGPWTTKQNQFAVQPPLNVLENIYTIRIHLDDTDENNGALKVVPKSHTKGIYRPETIDWTVEKEEICNVEKGGIMLMKPLTLHGSNRTTNGKKRRVLHIEFSDIELPEVLQWSERMNG
;
A
#
# COMPACT_ATOMS: atom_id res chain seq x y z
N MET A 1 -9.67 -13.69 8.33
CA MET A 1 -10.86 -14.06 7.51
C MET A 1 -10.36 -14.64 6.19
N SER A 2 -11.02 -15.62 5.59
CA SER A 2 -10.54 -16.32 4.39
C SER A 2 -11.09 -15.71 3.10
N LEU A 3 -10.47 -16.04 1.96
CA LEU A 3 -10.90 -15.67 0.59
C LEU A 3 -12.34 -16.10 0.23
N ASN A 4 -12.98 -16.94 1.06
CA ASN A 4 -14.30 -17.49 0.75
C ASN A 4 -15.46 -16.51 0.91
N ASN A 5 -15.22 -15.28 1.38
CA ASN A 5 -16.27 -14.29 1.61
C ASN A 5 -15.85 -12.87 1.17
N LEU A 6 -15.53 -12.70 -0.12
CA LEU A 6 -15.06 -11.43 -0.66
C LEU A 6 -16.12 -10.30 -0.56
N GLU A 7 -17.42 -10.63 -0.62
CA GLU A 7 -18.48 -9.66 -0.43
C GLU A 7 -18.46 -9.02 0.97
N ASN A 8 -18.17 -9.81 2.01
CA ASN A 8 -18.03 -9.26 3.36
C ASN A 8 -16.77 -8.38 3.47
N HIS A 9 -15.68 -8.75 2.80
CA HIS A 9 -14.48 -7.91 2.77
C HIS A 9 -14.73 -6.60 2.03
N LYS A 10 -15.49 -6.63 0.93
CA LYS A 10 -15.93 -5.44 0.20
C LYS A 10 -16.76 -4.53 1.10
N SER A 11 -17.77 -5.08 1.73
CA SER A 11 -18.61 -4.33 2.68
C SER A 11 -17.78 -3.76 3.85
N HIS A 12 -16.79 -4.51 4.32
CA HIS A 12 -15.93 -4.07 5.43
C HIS A 12 -15.02 -2.92 5.03
N ILE A 13 -14.33 -3.00 3.88
CA ILE A 13 -13.44 -1.91 3.41
C ILE A 13 -14.23 -0.65 3.09
N GLU A 14 -15.41 -0.76 2.48
CA GLU A 14 -16.26 0.39 2.21
C GLU A 14 -16.74 1.06 3.51
N LYS A 15 -17.06 0.28 4.53
CA LYS A 15 -17.57 0.80 5.81
C LYS A 15 -16.46 1.34 6.72
N TYR A 16 -15.32 0.65 6.80
CA TYR A 16 -14.29 0.95 7.79
C TYR A 16 -12.98 1.49 7.21
N GLY A 17 -12.79 1.39 5.87
CA GLY A 17 -11.60 1.88 5.17
C GLY A 17 -10.47 0.87 5.04
N PHE A 18 -10.61 -0.33 5.61
CA PHE A 18 -9.62 -1.40 5.52
C PHE A 18 -10.26 -2.79 5.68
N ALA A 19 -9.53 -3.83 5.31
CA ALA A 19 -9.86 -5.23 5.59
C ALA A 19 -8.58 -6.09 5.59
N VAL A 20 -8.58 -7.21 6.33
CA VAL A 20 -7.48 -8.18 6.34
C VAL A 20 -7.99 -9.51 5.83
N ILE A 21 -7.25 -10.11 4.89
CA ILE A 21 -7.53 -11.43 4.30
C ILE A 21 -6.28 -12.29 4.46
N ASN A 22 -6.37 -13.39 5.18
CA ASN A 22 -5.29 -14.36 5.31
C ASN A 22 -5.35 -15.42 4.20
N ASP A 23 -4.31 -16.25 4.08
CA ASP A 23 -4.22 -17.38 3.16
C ASP A 23 -4.39 -17.00 1.67
N VAL A 24 -3.86 -15.84 1.26
CA VAL A 24 -3.91 -15.37 -0.14
C VAL A 24 -2.79 -15.95 -0.97
N PHE A 25 -1.63 -16.13 -0.37
CA PHE A 25 -0.45 -16.75 -0.97
C PHE A 25 -0.10 -18.05 -0.26
N SER A 26 0.16 -19.11 -1.04
CA SER A 26 0.72 -20.36 -0.55
C SER A 26 2.18 -20.19 -0.14
N GLN A 27 2.70 -21.12 0.65
CA GLN A 27 4.11 -21.15 1.04
C GLN A 27 5.05 -21.18 -0.19
N LYS A 28 4.68 -21.95 -1.24
CA LYS A 28 5.45 -22.04 -2.48
C LYS A 28 5.52 -20.71 -3.23
N GLU A 29 4.40 -19.99 -3.38
CA GLU A 29 4.36 -18.67 -4.01
C GLU A 29 5.22 -17.65 -3.25
N LEU A 30 5.20 -17.69 -1.92
CA LEU A 30 6.06 -16.83 -1.09
C LEU A 30 7.54 -17.17 -1.23
N GLU A 31 7.89 -18.44 -1.40
CA GLU A 31 9.28 -18.87 -1.67
C GLU A 31 9.76 -18.36 -3.02
N ASP A 32 8.92 -18.43 -4.06
CA ASP A 32 9.24 -17.92 -5.39
C ASP A 32 9.41 -16.39 -5.40
N ILE A 33 8.52 -15.66 -4.71
CA ILE A 33 8.65 -14.20 -4.49
C ILE A 33 9.97 -13.89 -3.75
N ASN A 34 10.28 -14.62 -2.67
CA ASN A 34 11.49 -14.41 -1.90
C ASN A 34 12.75 -14.68 -2.73
N LEU A 35 12.74 -15.68 -3.62
CA LEU A 35 13.86 -15.97 -4.51
C LEU A 35 14.15 -14.78 -5.45
N VAL A 36 13.12 -14.17 -6.02
CA VAL A 36 13.29 -12.96 -6.84
C VAL A 36 13.87 -11.82 -6.00
N LEU A 37 13.30 -11.57 -4.79
CA LEU A 37 13.76 -10.49 -3.91
C LEU A 37 15.22 -10.63 -3.47
N GLN A 38 15.71 -11.86 -3.25
CA GLN A 38 17.10 -12.13 -2.88
C GLN A 38 18.09 -11.84 -4.02
N ASN A 39 17.65 -11.90 -5.26
CA ASN A 39 18.48 -11.67 -6.44
C ASN A 39 18.42 -10.23 -6.99
N ILE A 40 17.68 -9.33 -6.31
CA ILE A 40 17.62 -7.93 -6.73
C ILE A 40 19.00 -7.27 -6.56
N ASP A 41 19.45 -6.59 -7.61
CA ASP A 41 20.62 -5.72 -7.53
C ASP A 41 20.27 -4.47 -6.67
N THR A 42 20.70 -4.48 -5.43
CA THR A 42 20.44 -3.41 -4.46
C THR A 42 21.39 -2.21 -4.60
N SER A 43 22.31 -2.22 -5.58
CA SER A 43 23.26 -1.12 -5.80
C SER A 43 22.66 0.06 -6.57
N LYS A 44 21.44 -0.09 -7.12
CA LYS A 44 20.77 0.95 -7.90
C LYS A 44 20.56 2.23 -7.08
N GLU A 45 20.98 3.39 -7.61
CA GLU A 45 20.91 4.68 -6.92
C GLU A 45 19.49 5.16 -6.58
N ASN A 46 18.49 4.70 -7.32
CA ASN A 46 17.08 5.03 -7.09
C ASN A 46 16.45 4.25 -5.92
N PHE A 47 17.17 3.28 -5.35
CA PHE A 47 16.70 2.52 -4.19
C PHE A 47 17.08 3.26 -2.91
N ARG A 48 16.07 3.52 -2.06
CA ARG A 48 16.33 4.13 -0.76
C ARG A 48 16.82 3.07 0.22
N LYS A 49 18.03 3.26 0.75
CA LYS A 49 18.60 2.40 1.78
C LYS A 49 18.98 3.22 3.01
N SER A 50 18.54 2.79 4.18
CA SER A 50 18.98 3.28 5.48
C SER A 50 19.14 2.08 6.44
N GLU A 51 19.69 2.30 7.62
CA GLU A 51 19.80 1.24 8.64
C GLU A 51 18.43 0.70 9.07
N ASP A 52 17.39 1.56 9.01
CA ASP A 52 16.05 1.23 9.49
C ASP A 52 15.10 0.73 8.41
N LEU A 53 15.38 1.00 7.14
CA LEU A 53 14.43 0.74 6.06
C LEU A 53 15.09 0.67 4.70
N PHE A 54 14.75 -0.35 3.92
CA PHE A 54 15.01 -0.43 2.50
C PHE A 54 13.70 -0.28 1.71
N VAL A 55 13.69 0.57 0.69
CA VAL A 55 12.49 0.87 -0.11
C VAL A 55 12.82 0.89 -1.60
N ILE A 56 12.03 0.17 -2.38
CA ILE A 56 12.01 0.26 -3.84
C ILE A 56 10.66 0.83 -4.26
N ARG A 57 10.68 2.04 -4.83
CA ARG A 57 9.50 2.65 -5.47
C ARG A 57 9.42 2.23 -6.93
N GLN A 58 8.21 2.28 -7.49
CA GLN A 58 7.92 1.73 -8.83
C GLN A 58 8.36 0.27 -8.91
N PHE A 59 8.09 -0.48 -7.85
CA PHE A 59 8.65 -1.80 -7.62
C PHE A 59 8.33 -2.78 -8.77
N LEU A 60 7.10 -2.81 -9.24
CA LEU A 60 6.71 -3.68 -10.36
C LEU A 60 7.35 -3.27 -11.70
N LYS A 61 7.84 -2.04 -11.81
CA LYS A 61 8.58 -1.55 -12.98
C LYS A 61 10.07 -1.85 -12.86
N GLU A 62 10.62 -1.72 -11.65
CA GLU A 62 12.04 -1.97 -11.35
C GLU A 62 12.39 -3.47 -11.31
N VAL A 63 11.41 -4.31 -10.96
CA VAL A 63 11.54 -5.77 -10.80
C VAL A 63 10.40 -6.45 -11.56
N PRO A 64 10.39 -6.38 -12.91
CA PRO A 64 9.27 -6.84 -13.71
C PRO A 64 8.98 -8.34 -13.62
N GLU A 65 9.98 -9.15 -13.31
CA GLU A 65 9.88 -10.61 -13.13
C GLU A 65 8.99 -11.02 -11.95
N ILE A 66 8.71 -10.10 -11.01
CA ILE A 66 7.86 -10.42 -9.86
C ILE A 66 6.36 -10.33 -10.18
N LYS A 67 5.99 -9.71 -11.30
CA LYS A 67 4.59 -9.40 -11.61
C LYS A 67 3.67 -10.62 -11.58
N ASP A 68 4.06 -11.67 -12.30
CA ASP A 68 3.23 -12.88 -12.40
C ASP A 68 3.13 -13.63 -11.06
N LEU A 69 4.14 -13.50 -10.21
CA LEU A 69 4.13 -14.07 -8.86
C LEU A 69 3.20 -13.29 -7.92
N VAL A 70 3.17 -11.97 -8.07
CA VAL A 70 2.34 -11.08 -7.24
C VAL A 70 0.87 -11.14 -7.66
N PHE A 71 0.60 -11.15 -8.97
CA PHE A 71 -0.76 -11.24 -9.52
C PHE A 71 -1.20 -12.69 -9.73
N ASN A 72 -1.16 -13.49 -8.66
CA ASN A 72 -1.72 -14.84 -8.66
C ASN A 72 -3.26 -14.82 -8.83
N GLU A 73 -3.89 -15.96 -8.99
CA GLU A 73 -5.34 -16.07 -9.17
C GLU A 73 -6.13 -15.42 -8.03
N ASN A 74 -5.65 -15.54 -6.78
CA ASN A 74 -6.31 -14.98 -5.61
C ASN A 74 -6.28 -13.45 -5.61
N ILE A 75 -5.14 -12.83 -5.94
CA ILE A 75 -5.04 -11.36 -6.06
C ILE A 75 -5.92 -10.85 -7.20
N ARG A 76 -5.90 -11.50 -8.37
CA ARG A 76 -6.77 -11.14 -9.50
C ARG A 76 -8.25 -11.23 -9.11
N LYS A 77 -8.63 -12.27 -8.37
CA LYS A 77 -9.99 -12.41 -7.85
C LYS A 77 -10.36 -11.31 -6.87
N VAL A 78 -9.46 -10.96 -5.94
CA VAL A 78 -9.67 -9.84 -4.98
C VAL A 78 -9.87 -8.53 -5.73
N VAL A 79 -8.99 -8.20 -6.70
CA VAL A 79 -9.12 -6.97 -7.50
C VAL A 79 -10.46 -6.95 -8.24
N LYS A 80 -10.79 -8.01 -8.95
CA LYS A 80 -12.02 -8.09 -9.73
C LYS A 80 -13.29 -7.95 -8.88
N GLU A 81 -13.40 -8.71 -7.79
CA GLU A 81 -14.63 -8.81 -6.99
C GLU A 81 -14.79 -7.66 -5.99
N ILE A 82 -13.68 -7.14 -5.42
CA ILE A 82 -13.75 -6.05 -4.44
C ILE A 82 -13.65 -4.69 -5.11
N PHE A 83 -12.63 -4.47 -5.97
CA PHE A 83 -12.43 -3.16 -6.61
C PHE A 83 -13.26 -3.01 -7.88
N GLY A 84 -13.22 -4.01 -8.76
CA GLY A 84 -13.93 -4.05 -10.03
C GLY A 84 -13.02 -4.30 -11.23
N GLU A 85 -13.62 -4.65 -12.38
CA GLU A 85 -12.88 -5.06 -13.60
C GLU A 85 -12.09 -3.94 -14.28
N LYS A 86 -12.37 -2.67 -13.96
CA LYS A 86 -11.73 -1.51 -14.59
C LYS A 86 -10.48 -1.03 -13.87
N TYR A 87 -10.18 -1.59 -12.68
CA TYR A 87 -9.05 -1.17 -11.87
C TYR A 87 -7.73 -1.64 -12.46
N PHE A 88 -6.77 -0.73 -12.51
CA PHE A 88 -5.39 -0.95 -12.94
C PHE A 88 -4.40 -0.45 -11.87
N VAL A 89 -3.19 -0.97 -11.91
CA VAL A 89 -2.11 -0.55 -11.00
C VAL A 89 -1.69 0.88 -11.32
N VAL A 90 -1.50 1.70 -10.27
CA VAL A 90 -1.07 3.10 -10.39
C VAL A 90 0.19 3.42 -9.58
N LYS A 91 0.55 2.55 -8.64
CA LYS A 91 1.74 2.71 -7.80
C LYS A 91 2.14 1.39 -7.16
N SER A 92 3.43 1.13 -7.06
CA SER A 92 3.96 -0.01 -6.33
C SER A 92 5.19 0.35 -5.51
N ILE A 93 5.27 -0.19 -4.29
CA ILE A 93 6.39 0.03 -3.38
C ILE A 93 6.70 -1.28 -2.65
N TYR A 94 7.97 -1.66 -2.63
CA TYR A 94 8.47 -2.68 -1.73
C TYR A 94 9.07 -2.01 -0.49
N PHE A 95 8.66 -2.47 0.68
CA PHE A 95 9.18 -2.06 1.97
C PHE A 95 9.85 -3.25 2.64
N ASP A 96 11.11 -3.09 3.04
CA ASP A 96 11.83 -4.03 3.87
C ASP A 96 12.29 -3.33 5.15
N LYS A 97 11.66 -3.69 6.25
CA LYS A 97 11.95 -3.21 7.58
C LYS A 97 12.75 -4.28 8.31
N PRO A 98 14.08 -4.09 8.52
CA PRO A 98 14.91 -5.08 9.16
C PRO A 98 14.55 -5.28 10.64
N GLU A 99 15.06 -6.35 11.24
CA GLU A 99 14.80 -6.75 12.63
C GLU A 99 15.21 -5.68 13.64
N THR A 100 16.26 -4.92 13.33
CA THR A 100 16.79 -3.84 14.18
C THR A 100 16.15 -2.49 13.94
N SER A 101 15.14 -2.43 13.07
CA SER A 101 14.53 -1.18 12.64
C SER A 101 13.86 -0.42 13.78
N ASN A 102 14.26 0.85 13.92
CA ASN A 102 13.62 1.82 14.80
C ASN A 102 12.60 2.71 14.06
N TRP A 103 12.18 2.31 12.85
CA TRP A 103 11.30 3.08 12.01
C TRP A 103 9.89 3.21 12.62
N TYR A 104 9.49 4.45 12.85
CA TYR A 104 8.16 4.86 13.30
C TYR A 104 7.46 5.66 12.20
N VAL A 105 6.18 5.43 12.00
CA VAL A 105 5.36 6.20 11.08
C VAL A 105 4.20 6.82 11.86
N ALA A 106 4.24 8.14 12.00
CA ALA A 106 3.14 8.89 12.61
C ALA A 106 1.83 8.70 11.82
N TYR A 107 0.70 8.93 12.46
CA TYR A 107 -0.58 8.91 11.75
C TYR A 107 -0.59 9.86 10.57
N HIS A 108 -1.05 9.38 9.44
CA HIS A 108 -1.21 10.13 8.19
C HIS A 108 -2.23 9.47 7.28
N GLN A 109 -2.62 10.15 6.22
CA GLN A 109 -3.33 9.62 5.07
C GLN A 109 -2.37 9.60 3.88
N ASP A 110 -2.54 8.68 2.94
CA ASP A 110 -1.81 8.66 1.68
C ASP A 110 -2.45 9.65 0.71
N LEU A 111 -2.01 10.90 0.76
CA LEU A 111 -2.64 12.01 0.04
C LEU A 111 -2.04 12.27 -1.36
N THR A 112 -1.09 11.48 -1.83
CA THR A 112 -0.40 11.75 -3.09
C THR A 112 -0.44 10.58 -4.05
N ILE A 113 -0.65 10.89 -5.32
CA ILE A 113 -0.50 9.96 -6.44
C ILE A 113 0.87 10.13 -7.09
N SER A 114 1.37 9.07 -7.74
CA SER A 114 2.62 9.09 -8.51
C SER A 114 2.33 9.30 -9.98
N VAL A 115 3.02 10.27 -10.59
CA VAL A 115 2.77 10.71 -11.97
C VAL A 115 4.05 10.81 -12.79
N ASP A 116 3.92 10.91 -14.11
CA ASP A 116 5.02 10.92 -15.09
C ASP A 116 5.85 12.21 -15.08
N LYS A 117 5.24 13.33 -14.74
CA LYS A 117 5.88 14.67 -14.77
C LYS A 117 5.23 15.64 -13.79
N LYS A 118 5.95 16.73 -13.50
CA LYS A 118 5.42 17.86 -12.73
C LYS A 118 4.98 18.97 -13.71
N LEU A 119 3.78 19.48 -13.52
CA LEU A 119 3.22 20.60 -14.29
C LEU A 119 2.22 21.40 -13.44
N GLU A 120 1.94 22.62 -13.83
CA GLU A 120 0.87 23.40 -13.20
C GLU A 120 -0.49 22.91 -13.71
N LEU A 121 -1.31 22.41 -12.80
CA LEU A 121 -2.63 21.89 -13.10
C LEU A 121 -3.62 22.29 -12.01
N ALA A 122 -4.75 22.86 -12.40
CA ALA A 122 -5.77 23.28 -11.46
C ALA A 122 -6.25 22.12 -10.56
N ASN A 123 -6.38 22.37 -9.27
CA ASN A 123 -6.77 21.40 -8.26
C ASN A 123 -5.76 20.27 -8.00
N PHE A 124 -4.56 20.31 -8.56
CA PHE A 124 -3.46 19.38 -8.25
C PHE A 124 -2.36 20.12 -7.48
N GLY A 125 -2.08 19.68 -6.26
CA GLY A 125 -1.05 20.25 -5.40
C GLY A 125 -1.33 20.01 -3.91
N PRO A 126 -0.31 20.03 -3.06
CA PRO A 126 1.09 20.35 -3.35
C PRO A 126 1.81 19.25 -4.15
N TRP A 127 2.88 19.67 -4.84
CA TRP A 127 3.77 18.79 -5.59
C TRP A 127 5.00 18.42 -4.77
N THR A 128 5.45 17.20 -4.90
CA THR A 128 6.72 16.72 -4.36
C THR A 128 7.54 16.00 -5.42
N THR A 129 8.86 16.15 -5.34
CA THR A 129 9.80 15.43 -6.22
C THR A 129 10.83 14.74 -5.35
N LYS A 130 11.00 13.43 -5.53
CA LYS A 130 12.00 12.63 -4.82
C LYS A 130 12.66 11.67 -5.82
N GLN A 131 13.99 11.72 -5.94
CA GLN A 131 14.74 10.81 -6.82
C GLN A 131 14.15 10.73 -8.24
N ASN A 132 13.87 11.87 -8.88
CA ASN A 132 13.23 11.98 -10.19
C ASN A 132 11.82 11.34 -10.31
N GLN A 133 11.18 11.08 -9.20
CA GLN A 133 9.78 10.64 -9.16
C GLN A 133 8.91 11.81 -8.70
N PHE A 134 7.82 12.03 -9.43
CA PHE A 134 6.89 13.11 -9.17
C PHE A 134 5.66 12.56 -8.44
N ALA A 135 5.26 13.27 -7.41
CA ALA A 135 4.02 12.99 -6.71
C ALA A 135 3.24 14.28 -6.47
N VAL A 136 1.93 14.17 -6.50
CA VAL A 136 1.03 15.31 -6.34
C VAL A 136 -0.21 14.89 -5.55
N GLN A 137 -0.71 15.79 -4.73
CA GLN A 137 -2.04 15.61 -4.17
C GLN A 137 -3.07 15.95 -5.26
N PRO A 138 -3.90 14.99 -5.69
CA PRO A 138 -4.95 15.20 -6.68
C PRO A 138 -6.22 15.71 -6.03
N PRO A 139 -7.27 16.03 -6.82
CA PRO A 139 -8.63 16.22 -6.30
C PRO A 139 -9.10 15.01 -5.48
N LEU A 140 -9.94 15.26 -4.47
CA LEU A 140 -10.36 14.26 -3.48
C LEU A 140 -11.00 13.02 -4.12
N ASN A 141 -11.82 13.21 -5.16
CA ASN A 141 -12.47 12.11 -5.87
C ASN A 141 -11.48 11.10 -6.48
N VAL A 142 -10.26 11.52 -6.82
CA VAL A 142 -9.22 10.58 -7.29
C VAL A 142 -8.74 9.69 -6.14
N LEU A 143 -8.49 10.28 -4.95
CA LEU A 143 -8.08 9.52 -3.76
C LEU A 143 -9.17 8.57 -3.26
N GLU A 144 -10.44 8.98 -3.33
CA GLU A 144 -11.59 8.16 -2.93
C GLU A 144 -11.73 6.88 -3.79
N ASN A 145 -11.26 6.94 -5.06
CA ASN A 145 -11.29 5.83 -6.00
C ASN A 145 -9.97 5.04 -6.08
N ILE A 146 -9.12 5.14 -5.07
CA ILE A 146 -7.93 4.30 -4.94
C ILE A 146 -8.17 3.22 -3.88
N TYR A 147 -7.74 2.01 -4.22
CA TYR A 147 -7.58 0.91 -3.27
C TYR A 147 -6.12 0.49 -3.18
N THR A 148 -5.70 0.14 -2.00
CA THR A 148 -4.36 -0.39 -1.74
C THR A 148 -4.44 -1.85 -1.33
N ILE A 149 -3.59 -2.69 -1.93
CA ILE A 149 -3.27 -4.04 -1.44
C ILE A 149 -1.88 -4.00 -0.82
N ARG A 150 -1.77 -4.46 0.41
CA ARG A 150 -0.49 -4.66 1.10
C ARG A 150 -0.28 -6.15 1.30
N ILE A 151 0.65 -6.75 0.56
CA ILE A 151 0.97 -8.18 0.63
C ILE A 151 2.06 -8.36 1.69
N HIS A 152 1.81 -9.21 2.67
CA HIS A 152 2.73 -9.45 3.78
C HIS A 152 3.58 -10.69 3.54
N LEU A 153 4.90 -10.49 3.40
CA LEU A 153 5.86 -11.57 3.19
C LEU A 153 6.39 -12.17 4.50
N ASP A 154 6.07 -11.53 5.61
CA ASP A 154 6.38 -11.96 6.98
C ASP A 154 5.14 -11.76 7.85
N ASP A 155 5.02 -12.53 8.93
CA ASP A 155 4.01 -12.28 9.96
C ASP A 155 4.15 -10.87 10.51
N THR A 156 3.04 -10.17 10.59
CA THR A 156 3.01 -8.77 11.02
C THR A 156 2.04 -8.62 12.18
N ASP A 157 2.57 -8.16 13.31
CA ASP A 157 1.82 -7.91 14.54
C ASP A 157 2.15 -6.53 15.14
N GLU A 158 1.55 -6.21 16.27
CA GLU A 158 1.78 -4.96 17.00
C GLU A 158 3.26 -4.72 17.37
N ASN A 159 4.05 -5.81 17.51
CA ASN A 159 5.42 -5.76 18.00
C ASN A 159 6.45 -5.62 16.87
N ASN A 160 6.09 -5.81 15.61
CA ASN A 160 6.96 -5.57 14.45
C ASN A 160 6.42 -4.53 13.49
N GLY A 161 5.46 -3.71 13.96
CA GLY A 161 4.98 -2.52 13.26
C GLY A 161 3.83 -2.79 12.29
N ALA A 162 2.87 -3.65 12.66
CA ALA A 162 1.57 -3.69 12.00
C ALA A 162 0.98 -2.29 11.90
N LEU A 163 0.23 -2.03 10.83
CA LEU A 163 -0.48 -0.77 10.73
C LEU A 163 -1.54 -0.69 11.80
N LYS A 164 -1.60 0.48 12.42
CA LYS A 164 -2.71 0.93 13.24
C LYS A 164 -3.56 1.86 12.38
N VAL A 165 -4.85 1.65 12.36
CA VAL A 165 -5.79 2.43 11.56
C VAL A 165 -6.83 3.09 12.47
N VAL A 166 -7.40 4.20 12.02
CA VAL A 166 -8.60 4.79 12.60
C VAL A 166 -9.78 4.42 11.69
N PRO A 167 -10.61 3.44 12.08
CA PRO A 167 -11.74 2.99 11.26
C PRO A 167 -12.67 4.15 10.88
N LYS A 168 -13.19 4.14 9.65
CA LYS A 168 -14.09 5.16 9.08
C LYS A 168 -13.45 6.54 8.83
N SER A 169 -12.18 6.75 9.15
CA SER A 169 -11.52 8.05 8.91
C SER A 169 -11.47 8.41 7.42
N HIS A 170 -11.48 7.42 6.51
CA HIS A 170 -11.53 7.64 5.06
C HIS A 170 -12.80 8.38 4.59
N THR A 171 -13.91 8.30 5.33
CA THR A 171 -15.16 8.99 4.97
C THR A 171 -15.17 10.47 5.38
N LYS A 172 -14.13 10.93 6.07
CA LYS A 172 -14.00 12.32 6.55
C LYS A 172 -13.22 13.22 5.58
N GLY A 173 -12.95 12.73 4.36
CA GLY A 173 -12.10 13.42 3.40
C GLY A 173 -10.67 13.55 3.91
N ILE A 174 -10.05 14.72 3.72
CA ILE A 174 -8.71 14.99 4.27
C ILE A 174 -8.85 15.25 5.76
N TYR A 175 -8.48 14.26 6.55
CA TYR A 175 -8.58 14.27 8.01
C TYR A 175 -7.18 14.33 8.63
N ARG A 176 -6.85 15.48 9.23
CA ARG A 176 -5.49 15.71 9.75
C ARG A 176 -5.27 15.03 11.10
N PRO A 177 -4.13 14.38 11.33
CA PRO A 177 -3.83 13.69 12.59
C PRO A 177 -3.97 14.58 13.83
N GLU A 178 -3.65 15.88 13.71
CA GLU A 178 -3.72 16.84 14.80
C GLU A 178 -5.17 17.12 15.26
N THR A 179 -6.15 16.74 14.44
CA THR A 179 -7.58 16.94 14.73
C THR A 179 -8.27 15.67 15.21
N ILE A 180 -7.54 14.58 15.45
CA ILE A 180 -8.11 13.32 15.95
C ILE A 180 -8.59 13.51 17.37
N ASP A 181 -9.89 13.32 17.57
CA ASP A 181 -10.50 13.29 18.91
C ASP A 181 -10.46 11.86 19.46
N TRP A 182 -9.42 11.54 20.22
CA TRP A 182 -9.23 10.23 20.83
C TRP A 182 -10.25 9.88 21.94
N THR A 183 -11.16 10.79 22.30
CA THR A 183 -12.29 10.47 23.17
C THR A 183 -13.41 9.73 22.41
N VAL A 184 -13.45 9.90 21.09
CA VAL A 184 -14.46 9.33 20.18
C VAL A 184 -13.84 8.27 19.26
N GLU A 185 -12.69 8.59 18.67
CA GLU A 185 -11.98 7.69 17.74
C GLU A 185 -11.26 6.57 18.49
N LYS A 186 -11.22 5.42 17.85
CA LYS A 186 -10.46 4.25 18.35
C LYS A 186 -9.50 3.80 17.29
N GLU A 187 -8.30 3.39 17.69
CA GLU A 187 -7.39 2.71 16.78
C GLU A 187 -7.67 1.22 16.75
N GLU A 188 -7.39 0.62 15.61
CA GLU A 188 -7.41 -0.84 15.41
C GLU A 188 -6.07 -1.29 14.82
N ILE A 189 -5.50 -2.38 15.34
CA ILE A 189 -4.23 -2.93 14.89
C ILE A 189 -4.52 -4.00 13.84
N CYS A 190 -3.91 -3.83 12.66
CA CYS A 190 -4.08 -4.73 11.54
C CYS A 190 -3.00 -5.82 11.56
N ASN A 191 -3.18 -6.85 12.38
CA ASN A 191 -2.33 -8.03 12.35
C ASN A 191 -2.59 -8.82 11.06
N VAL A 192 -1.52 -9.19 10.35
CA VAL A 192 -1.61 -9.93 9.09
C VAL A 192 -0.61 -11.08 9.12
N GLU A 193 -1.08 -12.29 8.89
CA GLU A 193 -0.22 -13.46 8.77
C GLU A 193 0.60 -13.42 7.48
N LYS A 194 1.76 -14.06 7.50
CA LYS A 194 2.60 -14.24 6.31
C LYS A 194 1.78 -14.86 5.17
N GLY A 195 1.81 -14.24 3.99
CA GLY A 195 1.00 -14.64 2.84
C GLY A 195 -0.42 -14.07 2.84
N GLY A 196 -0.80 -13.37 3.89
CA GLY A 196 -2.02 -12.58 3.93
C GLY A 196 -1.87 -11.21 3.27
N ILE A 197 -2.98 -10.53 3.10
CA ILE A 197 -3.05 -9.16 2.58
C ILE A 197 -3.86 -8.26 3.50
N MET A 198 -3.51 -6.98 3.49
CA MET A 198 -4.35 -5.92 4.01
C MET A 198 -4.83 -5.05 2.84
N LEU A 199 -6.13 -4.86 2.76
CA LEU A 199 -6.78 -3.90 1.87
C LEU A 199 -6.96 -2.58 2.62
N MET A 200 -6.77 -1.44 1.95
CA MET A 200 -6.93 -0.14 2.58
C MET A 200 -7.34 0.94 1.57
N LYS A 201 -8.19 1.87 2.00
CA LYS A 201 -8.41 3.15 1.30
C LYS A 201 -7.29 4.14 1.68
N PRO A 202 -6.73 4.93 0.75
CA PRO A 202 -5.63 5.87 1.05
C PRO A 202 -6.01 6.92 2.09
N LEU A 203 -7.29 7.30 2.13
CA LEU A 203 -7.82 8.27 3.10
C LEU A 203 -8.05 7.69 4.50
N THR A 204 -7.78 6.40 4.72
CA THR A 204 -7.78 5.84 6.08
C THR A 204 -6.57 6.35 6.84
N LEU A 205 -6.79 7.05 7.96
CA LEU A 205 -5.71 7.44 8.86
C LEU A 205 -5.02 6.20 9.39
N HIS A 206 -3.71 6.15 9.21
CA HIS A 206 -2.91 5.01 9.63
C HIS A 206 -1.51 5.43 10.09
N GLY A 207 -0.90 4.59 10.89
CA GLY A 207 0.46 4.74 11.38
C GLY A 207 1.07 3.39 11.74
N SER A 208 2.32 3.34 12.13
CA SER A 208 2.96 2.11 12.61
C SER A 208 3.98 2.39 13.70
N ASN A 209 4.04 1.50 14.69
CA ASN A 209 5.01 1.56 15.76
C ASN A 209 6.40 1.05 15.33
N ARG A 210 7.38 1.28 16.20
CA ARG A 210 8.71 0.68 16.10
C ARG A 210 8.63 -0.82 16.31
N THR A 211 9.63 -1.55 15.81
CA THR A 211 9.79 -2.97 16.10
C THR A 211 10.29 -3.13 17.55
N THR A 212 9.68 -4.02 18.32
CA THR A 212 10.05 -4.33 19.71
C THR A 212 10.42 -5.79 19.92
N ASN A 213 10.11 -6.67 18.96
CA ASN A 213 10.33 -8.12 19.05
C ASN A 213 11.50 -8.63 18.20
N GLY A 214 12.27 -7.74 17.56
CA GLY A 214 13.39 -8.13 16.72
C GLY A 214 13.02 -8.91 15.46
N LYS A 215 11.77 -8.80 14.96
CA LYS A 215 11.34 -9.46 13.73
C LYS A 215 11.29 -8.46 12.58
N LYS A 216 11.80 -8.89 11.43
CA LYS A 216 11.67 -8.12 10.17
C LYS A 216 10.23 -8.07 9.69
N ARG A 217 9.95 -7.11 8.81
CA ARG A 217 8.65 -6.97 8.14
C ARG A 217 8.85 -6.49 6.71
N ARG A 218 8.52 -7.36 5.74
CA ARG A 218 8.54 -7.04 4.32
C ARG A 218 7.12 -7.00 3.78
N VAL A 219 6.82 -5.93 3.06
CA VAL A 219 5.49 -5.67 2.51
C VAL A 219 5.60 -5.15 1.08
N LEU A 220 4.81 -5.71 0.17
CA LEU A 220 4.54 -5.15 -1.13
C LEU A 220 3.27 -4.31 -1.03
N HIS A 221 3.38 -3.02 -1.32
CA HIS A 221 2.27 -2.07 -1.31
C HIS A 221 1.93 -1.70 -2.75
N ILE A 222 0.70 -1.99 -3.18
CA ILE A 222 0.26 -1.76 -4.56
C ILE A 222 -1.05 -0.99 -4.52
N GLU A 223 -1.08 0.16 -5.20
CA GLU A 223 -2.28 0.98 -5.35
C GLU A 223 -2.92 0.76 -6.72
N PHE A 224 -4.24 0.73 -6.70
CA PHE A 224 -5.10 0.53 -7.87
C PHE A 224 -6.10 1.68 -7.98
N SER A 225 -6.41 2.08 -9.20
CA SER A 225 -7.46 3.07 -9.51
C SER A 225 -8.17 2.69 -10.80
N ASP A 226 -9.38 3.17 -10.98
CA ASP A 226 -10.13 3.12 -12.25
C ASP A 226 -10.23 4.51 -12.89
N ILE A 227 -9.60 5.53 -12.29
CA ILE A 227 -9.66 6.92 -12.74
C ILE A 227 -8.60 7.20 -13.79
N GLU A 228 -9.04 7.71 -14.94
CA GLU A 228 -8.14 8.33 -15.92
C GLU A 228 -7.78 9.75 -15.46
N LEU A 229 -6.48 10.06 -15.46
CA LEU A 229 -6.01 11.41 -15.20
C LEU A 229 -6.29 12.33 -16.42
N PRO A 230 -6.25 13.67 -16.25
CA PRO A 230 -6.31 14.59 -17.39
C PRO A 230 -5.26 14.23 -18.45
N GLU A 231 -5.57 14.37 -19.75
CA GLU A 231 -4.71 13.95 -20.87
C GLU A 231 -3.26 14.44 -20.81
N VAL A 232 -3.04 15.58 -20.14
CA VAL A 232 -1.70 16.18 -19.97
C VAL A 232 -0.86 15.51 -18.89
N LEU A 233 -1.42 14.59 -18.10
CA LEU A 233 -0.78 13.93 -16.96
C LEU A 233 -1.03 12.43 -17.02
N GLN A 234 -0.04 11.62 -16.72
CA GLN A 234 -0.17 10.17 -16.70
C GLN A 234 0.24 9.57 -15.35
N TRP A 235 -0.37 8.45 -14.98
CA TRP A 235 0.10 7.64 -13.87
C TRP A 235 1.53 7.16 -14.15
N SER A 236 2.41 7.21 -13.14
CA SER A 236 3.82 6.76 -13.31
C SER A 236 3.94 5.25 -13.55
N GLU A 237 2.96 4.48 -13.10
CA GLU A 237 2.89 3.01 -13.21
C GLU A 237 1.49 2.58 -13.63
N ARG A 238 1.12 2.84 -14.87
CA ARG A 238 -0.14 2.30 -15.39
C ARG A 238 0.08 0.90 -15.96
N MET A 239 -0.50 -0.12 -15.33
CA MET A 239 -0.49 -1.50 -15.84
C MET A 239 -1.72 -2.30 -15.39
N ASN A 240 -2.15 -3.25 -16.21
CA ASN A 240 -3.18 -4.21 -15.82
C ASN A 240 -2.58 -5.21 -14.83
N GLY A 241 -3.32 -5.54 -13.77
CA GLY A 241 -2.96 -6.51 -12.75
C GLY A 241 -3.28 -7.96 -13.17
#